data_a7b9f3806d4df5d3d63cc44ee673ad7a
#
_entry.id   a7b9f3806d4df5d3d63cc44ee673ad7a
#
_cell.length_a   1.000
_cell.length_b   1.000
_cell.length_c   1.000
_cell.angle_alpha   90.00
_cell.angle_beta   90.00
_cell.angle_gamma   90.00
#
_symmetry.space_group_name_H-M   'P 1'
#
loop_
_entity.id
_entity.type
_entity.pdbx_description
1 polymer ?
#
loop_
_entity_poly.entity_id
_entity_poly.type
_entity_poly.pdbx_seq_one_letter_code
_entity_poly.pdbx_strand_id
1 'polypeptide(L)'
;MKTFQLNAEPRTDLGKKAAKALRASQKIPCVLNGGKVVELKDGKYEGTLAEGEKVVEIGRDGKAVLTTDFTVNFNDVRKLIYTPEVYVVELNINGVEKKAVLKDIQWHPINDSILHLDFLEVNEEKPVVVPIPVKVEGHAAGVKAGGKLFLSMKKVKVKGIYTDIPERIVVNVDDIAIGHAIKVGDLKFDKFELANAKDLVITGVRATRAAAAAAAETEEGEEGEAPAAE
;
A
#
# COMPACT_ATOMS: atom_id res chain seq x y z
N MET A 1 -6.88 12.47 0.01
CA MET A 1 -6.46 11.65 1.20
C MET A 1 -6.75 12.40 2.48
N LYS A 2 -7.08 11.71 3.57
CA LYS A 2 -7.24 12.31 4.91
C LYS A 2 -5.87 12.66 5.49
N THR A 3 -5.80 13.69 6.33
CA THR A 3 -4.59 14.09 7.05
C THR A 3 -4.56 13.52 8.46
N PHE A 4 -3.37 13.17 8.93
CA PHE A 4 -3.14 12.66 10.28
C PHE A 4 -1.95 13.40 10.88
N GLN A 5 -2.14 14.07 12.02
CA GLN A 5 -1.06 14.79 12.70
C GLN A 5 -0.29 13.85 13.64
N LEU A 6 1.03 13.88 13.57
CA LEU A 6 1.91 13.04 14.37
C LEU A 6 3.10 13.85 14.90
N ASN A 7 3.24 13.89 16.22
CA ASN A 7 4.40 14.49 16.87
C ASN A 7 5.52 13.46 16.97
N ALA A 8 6.72 13.87 16.62
CA ALA A 8 7.89 13.02 16.57
C ALA A 8 9.09 13.70 17.25
N GLU A 9 9.92 12.90 17.90
CA GLU A 9 11.17 13.34 18.51
C GLU A 9 12.33 12.89 17.61
N PRO A 10 13.31 13.75 17.29
CA PRO A 10 14.48 13.35 16.51
C PRO A 10 15.31 12.32 17.29
N ARG A 11 15.96 11.44 16.55
CA ARG A 11 16.74 10.36 17.11
C ARG A 11 18.21 10.51 16.76
N THR A 12 19.06 10.66 17.77
CA THR A 12 20.52 10.72 17.66
C THR A 12 21.18 9.39 18.00
N ASP A 13 20.63 8.68 19.00
CA ASP A 13 21.16 7.40 19.46
C ASP A 13 20.78 6.24 18.54
N LEU A 14 21.77 5.64 17.93
CA LEU A 14 21.62 4.58 16.94
C LEU A 14 22.20 3.25 17.45
N GLY A 15 21.74 2.18 16.83
CA GLY A 15 22.24 0.84 17.07
C GLY A 15 21.26 -0.06 17.85
N LYS A 16 21.66 -1.33 18.01
CA LYS A 16 20.82 -2.41 18.55
C LYS A 16 20.36 -2.16 20.00
N LYS A 17 21.28 -1.67 20.85
CA LYS A 17 20.99 -1.44 22.28
C LYS A 17 20.00 -0.30 22.47
N ALA A 18 20.21 0.83 21.79
CA ALA A 18 19.32 1.97 21.81
C ALA A 18 17.92 1.62 21.26
N ALA A 19 17.84 0.94 20.11
CA ALA A 19 16.56 0.50 19.54
C ALA A 19 15.78 -0.45 20.47
N LYS A 20 16.48 -1.34 21.21
CA LYS A 20 15.84 -2.22 22.18
C LYS A 20 15.28 -1.45 23.38
N ALA A 21 16.02 -0.44 23.87
CA ALA A 21 15.58 0.41 24.97
C ALA A 21 14.35 1.25 24.59
N LEU A 22 14.34 1.85 23.39
CA LEU A 22 13.21 2.60 22.87
C LEU A 22 11.93 1.74 22.80
N ARG A 23 12.02 0.53 22.23
CA ARG A 23 10.87 -0.38 22.16
C ARG A 23 10.36 -0.81 23.53
N ALA A 24 11.25 -0.96 24.52
CA ALA A 24 10.87 -1.26 25.89
C ALA A 24 10.08 -0.10 26.56
N SER A 25 10.34 1.15 26.14
CA SER A 25 9.60 2.35 26.58
C SER A 25 8.40 2.69 25.70
N GLN A 26 7.92 1.75 24.88
CA GLN A 26 6.79 1.93 23.93
C GLN A 26 7.01 3.04 22.88
N LYS A 27 8.25 3.40 22.61
CA LYS A 27 8.63 4.28 21.50
C LYS A 27 9.07 3.44 20.30
N ILE A 28 8.59 3.81 19.11
CA ILE A 28 8.90 3.12 17.87
C ILE A 28 9.96 3.93 17.11
N PRO A 29 11.09 3.33 16.73
CA PRO A 29 12.04 3.95 15.83
C PRO A 29 11.46 4.05 14.42
N CYS A 30 11.58 5.21 13.80
CA CYS A 30 11.05 5.53 12.49
C CYS A 30 12.12 6.20 11.62
N VAL A 31 11.95 6.10 10.31
CA VAL A 31 12.78 6.79 9.32
C VAL A 31 11.89 7.53 8.33
N LEU A 32 12.20 8.78 8.04
CA LEU A 32 11.63 9.55 6.96
C LEU A 32 12.58 9.55 5.78
N ASN A 33 12.19 8.89 4.71
CA ASN A 33 12.90 8.79 3.44
C ASN A 33 12.33 9.81 2.44
N GLY A 34 13.10 10.12 1.39
CA GLY A 34 12.61 10.93 0.27
C GLY A 34 12.81 12.43 0.42
N GLY A 35 13.62 12.86 1.38
CA GLY A 35 14.03 14.24 1.56
C GLY A 35 14.75 14.83 0.33
N LYS A 36 15.39 15.97 0.50
CA LYS A 36 16.10 16.64 -0.59
C LYS A 36 17.22 15.76 -1.13
N VAL A 37 17.30 15.68 -2.48
CA VAL A 37 18.45 15.08 -3.15
C VAL A 37 19.60 16.06 -3.06
N VAL A 38 20.72 15.61 -2.55
CA VAL A 38 21.96 16.40 -2.40
C VAL A 38 23.07 15.74 -3.19
N GLU A 39 23.95 16.57 -3.73
CA GLU A 39 25.16 16.09 -4.41
C GLU A 39 26.29 15.97 -3.39
N LEU A 40 27.00 14.86 -3.47
CA LEU A 40 28.19 14.62 -2.67
C LEU A 40 29.42 15.12 -3.42
N LYS A 41 30.23 15.96 -2.78
CA LYS A 41 31.56 16.30 -3.25
C LYS A 41 32.57 15.40 -2.53
N ASP A 42 33.37 14.67 -3.30
CA ASP A 42 34.36 13.71 -2.78
C ASP A 42 33.78 12.70 -1.74
N GLY A 43 32.50 12.27 -1.96
CA GLY A 43 31.84 11.34 -1.06
C GLY A 43 31.38 11.94 0.28
N LYS A 44 31.45 13.28 0.44
CA LYS A 44 31.03 13.97 1.66
C LYS A 44 29.98 15.05 1.35
N TYR A 45 29.05 15.21 2.26
CA TYR A 45 28.08 16.29 2.24
C TYR A 45 28.63 17.50 3.01
N GLU A 46 28.71 18.66 2.36
CA GLU A 46 29.23 19.90 2.95
C GLU A 46 28.17 20.76 3.66
N GLY A 47 26.90 20.32 3.67
CA GLY A 47 25.81 21.08 4.29
C GLY A 47 25.66 20.81 5.79
N THR A 48 24.91 21.70 6.47
CA THR A 48 24.54 21.50 7.88
C THR A 48 23.37 20.51 7.96
N LEU A 49 23.53 19.43 8.74
CA LEU A 49 22.50 18.45 9.02
C LEU A 49 21.71 18.89 10.26
N ALA A 50 20.39 18.79 10.21
CA ALA A 50 19.56 18.96 11.38
C ALA A 50 19.66 17.74 12.30
N GLU A 51 19.18 17.88 13.54
CA GLU A 51 19.19 16.81 14.52
C GLU A 51 18.39 15.60 14.02
N GLY A 52 19.01 14.42 13.99
CA GLY A 52 18.42 13.18 13.45
C GLY A 52 18.53 13.02 11.92
N GLU A 53 19.03 14.01 11.20
CA GLU A 53 19.24 13.90 9.74
C GLU A 53 20.53 13.14 9.41
N LYS A 54 20.44 12.34 8.33
CA LYS A 54 21.55 11.58 7.77
C LYS A 54 21.55 11.68 6.26
N VAL A 55 22.73 11.52 5.69
CA VAL A 55 22.93 11.43 4.26
C VAL A 55 23.05 9.96 3.88
N VAL A 56 22.16 9.50 3.00
CA VAL A 56 22.18 8.14 2.45
C VAL A 56 22.47 8.22 0.97
N GLU A 57 23.58 7.62 0.55
CA GLU A 57 23.95 7.56 -0.86
C GLU A 57 22.96 6.72 -1.67
N ILE A 58 22.56 7.22 -2.83
CA ILE A 58 21.70 6.53 -3.78
C ILE A 58 22.48 6.25 -5.06
N GLY A 59 22.82 4.97 -5.27
CA GLY A 59 23.51 4.55 -6.47
C GLY A 59 25.00 4.91 -6.49
N ARG A 60 25.58 4.84 -7.69
CA ARG A 60 27.01 5.13 -7.92
C ARG A 60 27.28 6.55 -8.46
N ASP A 61 26.24 7.35 -8.59
CA ASP A 61 26.30 8.65 -9.30
C ASP A 61 26.63 9.83 -8.36
N GLY A 62 27.08 9.58 -7.15
CA GLY A 62 27.42 10.64 -6.18
C GLY A 62 26.20 11.45 -5.70
N LYS A 63 24.99 10.93 -5.93
CA LYS A 63 23.75 11.50 -5.40
C LYS A 63 23.40 10.85 -4.08
N ALA A 64 22.99 11.67 -3.13
CA ALA A 64 22.51 11.21 -1.84
C ALA A 64 21.15 11.83 -1.51
N VAL A 65 20.40 11.19 -0.63
CA VAL A 65 19.13 11.71 -0.12
C VAL A 65 19.26 11.92 1.37
N LEU A 66 18.71 13.02 1.83
CA LEU A 66 18.58 13.29 3.26
C LEU A 66 17.48 12.40 3.83
N THR A 67 17.80 11.64 4.84
CA THR A 67 16.86 10.84 5.63
C THR A 67 16.85 11.37 7.06
N THR A 68 15.68 11.37 7.69
CA THR A 68 15.55 11.83 9.08
C THR A 68 15.16 10.64 9.95
N ASP A 69 15.99 10.33 10.95
CA ASP A 69 15.69 9.33 11.97
C ASP A 69 14.92 9.99 13.12
N PHE A 70 13.80 9.40 13.52
CA PHE A 70 12.96 9.93 14.59
C PHE A 70 12.28 8.81 15.38
N THR A 71 11.64 9.16 16.46
CA THR A 71 10.87 8.24 17.29
C THR A 71 9.45 8.77 17.49
N VAL A 72 8.49 7.86 17.56
CA VAL A 72 7.09 8.16 17.87
C VAL A 72 6.57 7.26 18.97
N ASN A 73 5.56 7.71 19.71
CA ASN A 73 4.90 6.86 20.71
C ASN A 73 3.95 5.88 20.02
N PHE A 74 3.90 4.65 20.51
CA PHE A 74 3.01 3.61 20.00
C PHE A 74 1.53 4.03 20.00
N ASN A 75 1.08 4.70 21.07
CA ASN A 75 -0.32 5.10 21.21
C ASN A 75 -0.76 6.10 20.15
N ASP A 76 0.14 7.01 19.75
CA ASP A 76 -0.16 8.07 18.77
C ASP A 76 -0.29 7.49 17.36
N VAL A 77 0.49 6.45 17.05
CA VAL A 77 0.53 5.82 15.72
C VAL A 77 -0.51 4.71 15.57
N ARG A 78 -1.05 4.21 16.66
CA ARG A 78 -2.00 3.08 16.67
C ARG A 78 -3.16 3.28 15.70
N LYS A 79 -3.76 4.47 15.69
CA LYS A 79 -4.89 4.79 14.79
C LYS A 79 -4.49 4.80 13.32
N LEU A 80 -3.26 5.21 13.01
CA LEU A 80 -2.72 5.23 11.65
C LEU A 80 -2.51 3.82 11.10
N ILE A 81 -2.03 2.90 11.93
CA ILE A 81 -1.57 1.58 11.49
C ILE A 81 -2.72 0.57 11.39
N TYR A 82 -3.64 0.58 12.37
CA TYR A 82 -4.74 -0.40 12.45
C TYR A 82 -5.98 0.00 11.65
N THR A 83 -5.86 0.95 10.73
CA THR A 83 -6.90 1.31 9.77
C THR A 83 -6.52 0.88 8.37
N PRO A 84 -7.47 0.45 7.53
CA PRO A 84 -7.18 0.10 6.14
C PRO A 84 -6.96 1.34 5.25
N GLU A 85 -7.27 2.53 5.75
CA GLU A 85 -7.19 3.79 5.00
C GLU A 85 -5.76 4.29 4.86
N VAL A 86 -5.49 5.00 3.79
CA VAL A 86 -4.19 5.65 3.57
C VAL A 86 -4.29 7.12 3.96
N TYR A 87 -3.37 7.57 4.82
CA TYR A 87 -3.31 8.92 5.33
C TYR A 87 -2.07 9.64 4.82
N VAL A 88 -2.20 10.94 4.60
CA VAL A 88 -1.06 11.84 4.55
C VAL A 88 -0.75 12.24 5.99
N VAL A 89 0.44 11.93 6.45
CA VAL A 89 0.88 12.19 7.82
C VAL A 89 1.61 13.52 7.86
N GLU A 90 1.12 14.46 8.67
CA GLU A 90 1.80 15.70 8.99
C GLU A 90 2.71 15.43 10.20
N LEU A 91 4.00 15.21 9.90
CA LEU A 91 5.02 14.94 10.89
C LEU A 91 5.57 16.27 11.44
N ASN A 92 5.42 16.47 12.73
CA ASN A 92 6.08 17.57 13.43
C ASN A 92 7.32 17.03 14.16
N ILE A 93 8.50 17.36 13.64
CA ILE A 93 9.79 16.98 14.21
C ILE A 93 10.47 18.23 14.74
N ASN A 94 10.52 18.43 16.05
CA ASN A 94 11.09 19.63 16.68
C ASN A 94 10.60 20.96 16.10
N GLY A 95 9.30 21.07 15.76
CA GLY A 95 8.72 22.29 15.21
C GLY A 95 8.84 22.43 13.67
N VAL A 96 9.45 21.46 13.02
CA VAL A 96 9.49 21.38 11.54
C VAL A 96 8.38 20.46 11.06
N GLU A 97 7.45 20.99 10.30
CA GLU A 97 6.36 20.20 9.71
C GLU A 97 6.80 19.63 8.36
N LYS A 98 6.67 18.31 8.21
CA LYS A 98 6.92 17.59 6.96
C LYS A 98 5.71 16.71 6.62
N LYS A 99 5.29 16.71 5.35
CA LYS A 99 4.23 15.82 4.87
C LYS A 99 4.84 14.49 4.43
N ALA A 100 4.30 13.40 4.91
CA ALA A 100 4.79 12.07 4.61
C ALA A 100 3.65 11.05 4.43
N VAL A 101 3.94 9.94 3.77
CA VAL A 101 3.04 8.78 3.68
C VAL A 101 3.73 7.57 4.29
N LEU A 102 3.00 6.75 5.01
CA LEU A 102 3.50 5.49 5.56
C LEU A 102 3.78 4.52 4.41
N LYS A 103 5.04 4.10 4.27
CA LYS A 103 5.51 3.23 3.18
C LYS A 103 5.54 1.77 3.59
N ASP A 104 6.14 1.48 4.76
CA ASP A 104 6.31 0.11 5.23
C ASP A 104 6.25 0.03 6.76
N ILE A 105 5.86 -1.14 7.26
CA ILE A 105 5.74 -1.45 8.68
C ILE A 105 6.42 -2.78 8.95
N GLN A 106 7.40 -2.77 9.83
CA GLN A 106 8.06 -4.00 10.26
C GLN A 106 7.44 -4.50 11.55
N TRP A 107 6.94 -5.73 11.50
CA TRP A 107 6.29 -6.41 12.63
C TRP A 107 7.20 -7.44 13.27
N HIS A 108 7.05 -7.62 14.57
CA HIS A 108 7.69 -8.72 15.27
C HIS A 108 6.92 -10.03 14.96
N PRO A 109 7.59 -11.11 14.50
CA PRO A 109 6.91 -12.30 13.98
C PRO A 109 6.14 -13.11 15.04
N ILE A 110 6.39 -12.91 16.33
CA ILE A 110 5.76 -13.67 17.41
C ILE A 110 4.73 -12.83 18.17
N ASN A 111 5.08 -11.58 18.49
CA ASN A 111 4.28 -10.73 19.38
C ASN A 111 3.45 -9.69 18.64
N ASP A 112 3.52 -9.64 17.30
CA ASP A 112 2.87 -8.64 16.44
C ASP A 112 3.13 -7.19 16.88
N SER A 113 4.21 -6.95 17.65
CA SER A 113 4.62 -5.61 18.03
C SER A 113 5.33 -4.92 16.87
N ILE A 114 5.15 -3.62 16.75
CA ILE A 114 5.78 -2.82 15.70
C ILE A 114 7.25 -2.61 16.03
N LEU A 115 8.12 -3.01 15.12
CA LEU A 115 9.56 -2.87 15.26
C LEU A 115 10.09 -1.59 14.63
N HIS A 116 9.55 -1.20 13.48
CA HIS A 116 10.01 -0.06 12.70
C HIS A 116 8.91 0.48 11.79
N LEU A 117 8.93 1.78 11.51
CA LEU A 117 8.04 2.43 10.56
C LEU A 117 8.86 3.23 9.57
N ASP A 118 8.60 3.00 8.29
CA ASP A 118 9.22 3.73 7.19
C ASP A 118 8.21 4.72 6.60
N PHE A 119 8.56 5.99 6.65
CA PHE A 119 7.79 7.07 6.04
C PHE A 119 8.49 7.56 4.78
N LEU A 120 7.72 8.00 3.82
CA LEU A 120 8.19 8.63 2.60
C LEU A 120 7.70 10.08 2.57
N GLU A 121 8.63 11.02 2.49
CA GLU A 121 8.30 12.44 2.33
C GLU A 121 7.63 12.66 0.97
N VAL A 122 6.49 13.36 0.97
CA VAL A 122 5.71 13.65 -0.22
C VAL A 122 5.68 15.13 -0.50
N ASN A 123 5.96 15.47 -1.75
CA ASN A 123 5.89 16.82 -2.28
C ASN A 123 4.90 16.85 -3.44
N GLU A 124 4.35 18.01 -3.75
CA GLU A 124 3.37 18.22 -4.83
C GLU A 124 3.96 18.01 -6.24
N GLU A 125 5.27 18.04 -6.37
CA GLU A 125 5.97 17.92 -7.65
C GLU A 125 6.39 16.47 -7.98
N LYS A 126 6.56 15.62 -6.97
CA LYS A 126 7.12 14.27 -7.18
C LYS A 126 6.03 13.22 -7.10
N PRO A 127 5.88 12.38 -8.15
CA PRO A 127 4.96 11.26 -8.09
C PRO A 127 5.47 10.22 -7.08
N VAL A 128 4.55 9.72 -6.26
CA VAL A 128 4.82 8.70 -5.25
C VAL A 128 4.07 7.42 -5.57
N VAL A 129 4.62 6.29 -5.12
CA VAL A 129 3.97 4.99 -5.25
C VAL A 129 3.44 4.57 -3.88
N VAL A 130 2.10 4.47 -3.78
CA VAL A 130 1.41 4.17 -2.53
C VAL A 130 0.50 2.96 -2.71
N PRO A 131 0.50 1.98 -1.79
CA PRO A 131 -0.45 0.86 -1.82
C PRO A 131 -1.83 1.31 -1.31
N ILE A 132 -2.83 1.31 -2.18
CA ILE A 132 -4.20 1.73 -1.87
C ILE A 132 -5.11 0.52 -1.72
N PRO A 133 -6.01 0.50 -0.72
CA PRO A 133 -6.96 -0.59 -0.52
C PRO A 133 -8.00 -0.64 -1.65
N VAL A 134 -8.33 -1.85 -2.08
CA VAL A 134 -9.39 -2.11 -3.05
C VAL A 134 -10.69 -2.42 -2.31
N LYS A 135 -11.76 -1.74 -2.69
CA LYS A 135 -13.13 -2.03 -2.25
C LYS A 135 -13.90 -2.60 -3.44
N VAL A 136 -14.48 -3.76 -3.25
CA VAL A 136 -15.37 -4.37 -4.24
C VAL A 136 -16.79 -3.90 -3.97
N GLU A 137 -17.51 -3.42 -4.99
CA GLU A 137 -18.90 -3.00 -4.91
C GLU A 137 -19.71 -3.73 -5.97
N GLY A 138 -20.98 -4.00 -5.64
CA GLY A 138 -21.92 -4.72 -6.50
C GLY A 138 -22.13 -6.19 -6.12
N HIS A 139 -22.97 -6.87 -6.90
CA HIS A 139 -23.32 -8.27 -6.73
C HIS A 139 -23.05 -9.04 -8.02
N ALA A 140 -21.90 -9.68 -8.10
CA ALA A 140 -21.47 -10.40 -9.29
C ALA A 140 -22.54 -11.39 -9.80
N ALA A 141 -22.82 -11.37 -11.10
CA ALA A 141 -23.74 -12.32 -11.75
C ALA A 141 -23.30 -13.77 -11.49
N GLY A 142 -21.99 -14.04 -11.51
CA GLY A 142 -21.44 -15.35 -11.20
C GLY A 142 -21.66 -15.81 -9.76
N VAL A 143 -21.80 -14.90 -8.78
CA VAL A 143 -22.15 -15.26 -7.40
C VAL A 143 -23.61 -15.64 -7.30
N LYS A 144 -24.50 -14.94 -8.03
CA LYS A 144 -25.94 -15.32 -8.14
C LYS A 144 -26.11 -16.69 -8.77
N ALA A 145 -25.22 -17.07 -9.68
CA ALA A 145 -25.20 -18.39 -10.31
C ALA A 145 -24.46 -19.48 -9.49
N GLY A 146 -24.17 -19.23 -8.20
CA GLY A 146 -23.57 -20.20 -7.28
C GLY A 146 -22.04 -20.20 -7.23
N GLY A 147 -21.37 -19.26 -7.89
CA GLY A 147 -19.94 -19.02 -7.79
C GLY A 147 -19.53 -18.36 -6.47
N LYS A 148 -18.22 -18.38 -6.18
CA LYS A 148 -17.63 -17.71 -5.02
C LYS A 148 -16.73 -16.56 -5.46
N LEU A 149 -17.06 -15.35 -5.00
CA LEU A 149 -16.19 -14.19 -5.17
C LEU A 149 -14.91 -14.35 -4.35
N PHE A 150 -13.76 -14.03 -4.96
CA PHE A 150 -12.49 -13.97 -4.26
C PHE A 150 -11.78 -12.66 -4.57
N LEU A 151 -11.09 -12.12 -3.58
CA LEU A 151 -10.23 -10.96 -3.71
C LEU A 151 -8.78 -11.44 -3.60
N SER A 152 -8.04 -11.39 -4.71
CA SER A 152 -6.64 -11.80 -4.77
C SER A 152 -5.73 -10.70 -4.22
N MET A 153 -5.99 -9.45 -4.61
CA MET A 153 -5.21 -8.31 -4.18
C MET A 153 -6.04 -7.36 -3.32
N LYS A 154 -5.72 -7.28 -2.04
CA LYS A 154 -6.38 -6.35 -1.10
C LYS A 154 -5.91 -4.91 -1.25
N LYS A 155 -4.68 -4.69 -1.74
CA LYS A 155 -4.07 -3.38 -1.98
C LYS A 155 -3.42 -3.37 -3.35
N VAL A 156 -3.59 -2.28 -4.09
CA VAL A 156 -2.97 -2.04 -5.41
C VAL A 156 -2.02 -0.86 -5.29
N LYS A 157 -0.82 -0.99 -5.86
CA LYS A 157 0.16 0.10 -5.89
C LYS A 157 -0.24 1.12 -6.94
N VAL A 158 -0.42 2.35 -6.53
CA VAL A 158 -0.77 3.49 -7.37
C VAL A 158 0.39 4.45 -7.42
N LYS A 159 0.74 4.89 -8.62
CA LYS A 159 1.75 5.92 -8.88
C LYS A 159 1.05 7.21 -9.31
N GLY A 160 1.27 8.27 -8.57
CA GLY A 160 0.68 9.58 -8.86
C GLY A 160 1.14 10.64 -7.88
N ILE A 161 0.64 11.86 -8.06
CA ILE A 161 0.80 12.96 -7.10
C ILE A 161 -0.13 12.66 -5.92
N TYR A 162 0.33 12.90 -4.69
CA TYR A 162 -0.44 12.51 -3.49
C TYR A 162 -1.82 13.18 -3.40
N THR A 163 -2.01 14.35 -4.04
CA THR A 163 -3.29 15.07 -4.10
C THR A 163 -4.34 14.33 -4.94
N ASP A 164 -3.90 13.66 -6.00
CA ASP A 164 -4.77 13.00 -6.98
C ASP A 164 -5.06 11.54 -6.63
N ILE A 165 -4.35 11.01 -5.64
CA ILE A 165 -4.52 9.63 -5.21
C ILE A 165 -5.78 9.50 -4.34
N PRO A 166 -6.73 8.60 -4.70
CA PRO A 166 -7.95 8.37 -3.94
C PRO A 166 -7.67 7.60 -2.64
N GLU A 167 -8.60 7.66 -1.69
CA GLU A 167 -8.51 6.90 -0.45
C GLU A 167 -8.70 5.39 -0.65
N ARG A 168 -9.49 5.02 -1.65
CA ARG A 168 -9.84 3.63 -2.00
C ARG A 168 -10.05 3.51 -3.51
N ILE A 169 -9.73 2.37 -4.06
CA ILE A 169 -10.09 2.00 -5.43
C ILE A 169 -11.36 1.18 -5.36
N VAL A 170 -12.43 1.68 -5.97
CA VAL A 170 -13.70 0.97 -6.08
C VAL A 170 -13.70 0.17 -7.37
N VAL A 171 -13.99 -1.12 -7.26
CA VAL A 171 -14.10 -2.05 -8.40
C VAL A 171 -15.52 -2.60 -8.42
N ASN A 172 -16.27 -2.29 -9.47
CA ASN A 172 -17.59 -2.87 -9.71
C ASN A 172 -17.44 -4.30 -10.23
N VAL A 173 -18.23 -5.22 -9.67
CA VAL A 173 -18.20 -6.64 -10.00
C VAL A 173 -19.52 -7.18 -10.57
N ASP A 174 -20.52 -6.33 -10.84
CA ASP A 174 -21.87 -6.75 -11.23
C ASP A 174 -21.86 -7.68 -12.45
N ASP A 175 -21.02 -7.38 -13.44
CA ASP A 175 -20.96 -8.07 -14.73
C ASP A 175 -20.05 -9.31 -14.75
N ILE A 176 -19.43 -9.67 -13.62
CA ILE A 176 -18.50 -10.80 -13.57
C ILE A 176 -19.24 -12.12 -13.56
N ALA A 177 -19.08 -12.93 -14.61
CA ALA A 177 -19.57 -14.29 -14.70
C ALA A 177 -18.63 -15.29 -13.97
N ILE A 178 -19.10 -16.53 -13.78
CA ILE A 178 -18.31 -17.63 -13.21
C ILE A 178 -17.07 -17.86 -14.11
N GLY A 179 -15.90 -17.99 -13.49
CA GLY A 179 -14.63 -18.22 -14.18
C GLY A 179 -13.94 -16.96 -14.69
N HIS A 180 -14.61 -15.80 -14.64
CA HIS A 180 -14.02 -14.52 -15.04
C HIS A 180 -13.38 -13.78 -13.87
N ALA A 181 -12.37 -12.95 -14.18
CA ALA A 181 -11.64 -12.18 -13.22
C ALA A 181 -11.29 -10.80 -13.81
N ILE A 182 -11.31 -9.77 -12.96
CA ILE A 182 -10.84 -8.43 -13.28
C ILE A 182 -9.34 -8.36 -12.99
N LYS A 183 -8.56 -7.94 -14.00
CA LYS A 183 -7.12 -7.73 -13.94
C LYS A 183 -6.81 -6.25 -13.69
N VAL A 184 -5.58 -5.97 -13.27
CA VAL A 184 -5.07 -4.59 -13.11
C VAL A 184 -5.15 -3.82 -14.44
N GLY A 185 -4.90 -4.48 -15.58
CA GLY A 185 -4.94 -3.89 -16.91
C GLY A 185 -6.32 -3.43 -17.38
N ASP A 186 -7.40 -3.98 -16.79
CA ASP A 186 -8.78 -3.65 -17.13
C ASP A 186 -9.24 -2.33 -16.49
N LEU A 187 -8.54 -1.92 -15.43
CA LEU A 187 -8.82 -0.67 -14.73
C LEU A 187 -8.00 0.47 -15.34
N LYS A 188 -8.69 1.50 -15.80
CA LYS A 188 -8.09 2.73 -16.33
C LYS A 188 -8.50 3.91 -15.50
N PHE A 189 -7.53 4.75 -15.14
CA PHE A 189 -7.75 5.98 -14.38
C PHE A 189 -6.99 7.12 -15.05
N ASP A 190 -7.60 8.30 -15.16
CA ASP A 190 -7.02 9.45 -15.87
C ASP A 190 -5.98 10.21 -15.03
N LYS A 191 -6.11 10.17 -13.70
CA LYS A 191 -5.31 11.01 -12.78
C LYS A 191 -4.08 10.31 -12.21
N PHE A 192 -4.02 8.98 -12.26
CA PHE A 192 -2.94 8.20 -11.68
C PHE A 192 -2.75 6.88 -12.43
N GLU A 193 -1.58 6.30 -12.30
CA GLU A 193 -1.22 5.04 -12.95
C GLU A 193 -1.16 3.91 -11.92
N LEU A 194 -1.55 2.70 -12.33
CA LEU A 194 -1.36 1.49 -11.55
C LEU A 194 0.06 0.95 -11.77
N ALA A 195 0.84 0.86 -10.70
CA ALA A 195 2.24 0.42 -10.75
C ALA A 195 2.41 -1.11 -10.72
N ASN A 196 1.33 -1.86 -10.57
CA ASN A 196 1.33 -3.32 -10.63
C ASN A 196 1.37 -3.83 -12.06
N ALA A 197 1.82 -5.08 -12.26
CA ALA A 197 1.77 -5.74 -13.56
C ALA A 197 0.31 -5.89 -14.04
N LYS A 198 0.07 -5.62 -15.32
CA LYS A 198 -1.28 -5.59 -15.93
C LYS A 198 -2.01 -6.93 -15.85
N ASP A 199 -1.26 -8.04 -15.86
CA ASP A 199 -1.83 -9.40 -15.84
C ASP A 199 -2.27 -9.87 -14.45
N LEU A 200 -1.98 -9.12 -13.39
CA LEU A 200 -2.36 -9.48 -12.04
C LEU A 200 -3.86 -9.39 -11.85
N VAL A 201 -4.44 -10.44 -11.29
CA VAL A 201 -5.86 -10.51 -10.96
C VAL A 201 -6.13 -9.77 -9.65
N ILE A 202 -7.10 -8.87 -9.66
CA ILE A 202 -7.56 -8.14 -8.47
C ILE A 202 -8.66 -8.94 -7.78
N THR A 203 -9.74 -9.23 -8.51
CA THR A 203 -10.92 -9.94 -8.01
C THR A 203 -11.51 -10.82 -9.11
N GLY A 204 -12.28 -11.83 -8.74
CA GLY A 204 -12.93 -12.69 -9.71
C GLY A 204 -13.91 -13.65 -9.04
N VAL A 205 -14.64 -14.41 -9.84
CA VAL A 205 -15.60 -15.41 -9.39
C VAL A 205 -15.12 -16.79 -9.80
N ARG A 206 -14.93 -17.66 -8.82
CA ARG A 206 -14.58 -19.08 -9.06
C ARG A 206 -15.81 -19.94 -9.01
N ALA A 207 -15.86 -20.97 -9.86
CA ALA A 207 -16.87 -22.00 -9.77
C ALA A 207 -16.75 -22.75 -8.43
N THR A 208 -17.86 -23.00 -7.75
CA THR A 208 -17.93 -23.91 -6.61
C THR A 208 -18.22 -25.31 -7.13
N ARG A 209 -17.97 -26.34 -6.32
CA ARG A 209 -18.32 -27.73 -6.70
C ARG A 209 -19.80 -27.89 -7.02
N ALA A 210 -20.67 -27.19 -6.30
CA ALA A 210 -22.11 -27.19 -6.53
C ALA A 210 -22.48 -26.52 -7.87
N ALA A 211 -21.86 -25.37 -8.18
CA ALA A 211 -22.11 -24.68 -9.45
C ALA A 211 -21.54 -25.46 -10.65
N ALA A 212 -20.43 -26.17 -10.47
CA ALA A 212 -19.87 -27.03 -11.51
C ALA A 212 -20.74 -28.27 -11.77
N ALA A 213 -21.33 -28.85 -10.73
CA ALA A 213 -22.27 -29.97 -10.88
C ALA A 213 -23.56 -29.54 -11.58
N ALA A 214 -24.12 -28.38 -11.20
CA ALA A 214 -25.31 -27.84 -11.86
C ALA A 214 -25.08 -27.46 -13.34
N ALA A 215 -23.87 -27.00 -13.69
CA ALA A 215 -23.49 -26.72 -15.07
C ALA A 215 -23.35 -28.01 -15.89
N ALA A 216 -22.82 -29.09 -15.31
CA ALA A 216 -22.70 -30.40 -15.96
C ALA A 216 -24.08 -31.05 -16.21
N GLU A 217 -25.04 -30.89 -15.29
CA GLU A 217 -26.40 -31.38 -15.43
C GLU A 217 -27.18 -30.65 -16.55
N THR A 218 -26.85 -29.37 -16.81
CA THR A 218 -27.48 -28.61 -17.90
C THR A 218 -26.90 -28.95 -19.26
N GLU A 219 -25.61 -29.32 -19.38
CA GLU A 219 -24.98 -29.76 -20.64
C GLU A 219 -25.46 -31.18 -21.06
N GLU A 220 -25.67 -32.10 -20.11
CA GLU A 220 -26.23 -33.43 -20.42
C GLU A 220 -27.72 -33.40 -20.80
N GLY A 221 -28.48 -32.33 -20.42
CA GLY A 221 -29.88 -32.16 -20.79
C GLY A 221 -30.13 -31.65 -22.21
N GLU A 222 -29.16 -31.00 -22.85
CA GLU A 222 -29.31 -30.42 -24.20
C GLU A 222 -28.88 -31.35 -25.33
N GLU A 223 -28.12 -32.42 -25.07
CA GLU A 223 -27.78 -33.43 -26.11
C GLU A 223 -28.85 -34.51 -26.34
N GLY A 224 -29.96 -34.45 -25.60
CA GLY A 224 -31.01 -35.49 -25.64
C GLY A 224 -32.18 -35.23 -26.58
N GLU A 225 -32.29 -34.08 -27.26
CA GLU A 225 -33.41 -33.78 -28.15
C GLU A 225 -33.01 -33.60 -29.61
N ALA A 226 -32.72 -34.74 -30.28
CA ALA A 226 -32.62 -34.79 -31.73
C ALA A 226 -34.05 -34.82 -32.29
N PRO A 227 -34.41 -33.94 -33.30
CA PRO A 227 -35.72 -33.97 -33.90
C PRO A 227 -35.83 -35.23 -34.79
N ALA A 228 -36.81 -36.09 -34.45
CA ALA A 228 -37.27 -37.15 -35.32
C ALA A 228 -37.88 -36.51 -36.58
N ALA A 229 -37.32 -36.84 -37.70
CA ALA A 229 -37.79 -36.48 -39.03
C ALA A 229 -39.06 -37.25 -39.34
N GLU A 230 -40.02 -36.55 -39.95
CA GLU A 230 -40.99 -37.09 -40.87
C GLU A 230 -41.02 -36.25 -42.14
#